data_3a2239ef15718da8a39cdcd4ad746ae0
#
_entry.id   3a2239ef15718da8a39cdcd4ad746ae0
#
_cell.length_a   1.000
_cell.length_b   1.000
_cell.length_c   1.000
_cell.angle_alpha   90.00
_cell.angle_beta   90.00
_cell.angle_gamma   90.00
#
_symmetry.space_group_name_H-M   'P 1'
#
loop_
_entity.id
_entity.type
_entity.pdbx_description
1 polymer ?
#
loop_
_entity_poly.entity_id
_entity_poly.type
_entity_poly.pdbx_seq_one_letter_code
_entity_poly.pdbx_strand_id
1 'polypeptide(L)'
;QADIDTLWENMDVIDCFATDHAPHTLEEKDSQKPPPGFPGLETALPLLLTAASEGRFTVDDIIEKMYTAPKKIFHIPDQAETWVEVDENAQYEIRAEEMYSRCGWTPFEGWQVKGRVTRVVLRGKDVYKDGEVLAEKGYGKDIRA
;
A
#
# COMPACT_ATOMS: atom_id res chain seq x y z
N GLN A 1 -19.20 2.95 12.06
CA GLN A 1 -18.66 4.32 11.88
C GLN A 1 -17.92 4.78 13.13
N ALA A 2 -18.49 4.67 14.34
CA ALA A 2 -17.84 5.10 15.58
C ALA A 2 -16.45 4.50 15.80
N ASP A 3 -16.25 3.21 15.50
CA ASP A 3 -14.94 2.56 15.63
C ASP A 3 -13.90 3.15 14.66
N ILE A 4 -14.34 3.47 13.43
CA ILE A 4 -13.48 4.13 12.43
C ILE A 4 -13.09 5.54 12.90
N ASP A 5 -14.05 6.31 13.40
CA ASP A 5 -13.82 7.66 13.91
C ASP A 5 -12.84 7.62 15.11
N THR A 6 -13.03 6.65 16.03
CA THR A 6 -12.12 6.43 17.15
C THR A 6 -10.70 6.07 16.68
N LEU A 7 -10.52 5.26 15.64
CA LEU A 7 -9.19 4.97 15.10
C LEU A 7 -8.51 6.23 14.56
N TRP A 8 -9.26 7.08 13.83
CA TRP A 8 -8.72 8.34 13.33
C TRP A 8 -8.36 9.33 14.44
N GLU A 9 -9.14 9.40 15.51
CA GLU A 9 -8.89 10.26 16.67
C GLU A 9 -7.69 9.81 17.52
N ASN A 10 -7.28 8.54 17.41
CA ASN A 10 -6.21 7.92 18.20
C ASN A 10 -5.07 7.42 17.32
N MET A 11 -4.75 8.11 16.23
CA MET A 11 -3.65 7.73 15.33
C MET A 11 -2.27 7.73 15.99
N ASP A 12 -2.10 8.46 17.07
CA ASP A 12 -0.86 8.54 17.87
C ASP A 12 -0.53 7.24 18.61
N VAL A 13 -1.53 6.41 18.94
CA VAL A 13 -1.32 5.11 19.60
C VAL A 13 -1.07 3.96 18.60
N ILE A 14 -1.18 4.22 17.30
CA ILE A 14 -0.93 3.22 16.24
C ILE A 14 0.56 3.25 15.87
N ASP A 15 1.27 2.16 16.10
CA ASP A 15 2.71 2.09 15.82
C ASP A 15 3.02 2.04 14.31
N CYS A 16 2.30 1.23 13.55
CA CYS A 16 2.52 1.11 12.11
C CYS A 16 1.25 0.69 11.36
N PHE A 17 1.23 0.95 10.05
CA PHE A 17 0.21 0.42 9.14
C PHE A 17 0.65 -0.91 8.56
N ALA A 18 -0.28 -1.86 8.51
CA ALA A 18 -0.10 -3.15 7.87
C ALA A 18 -1.33 -3.48 7.01
N THR A 19 -1.13 -3.99 5.82
CA THR A 19 -2.22 -4.26 4.86
C THR A 19 -2.94 -5.55 5.14
N ASP A 20 -2.31 -6.49 5.83
CA ASP A 20 -2.77 -7.89 5.95
C ASP A 20 -3.22 -8.45 4.58
N HIS A 21 -2.43 -8.17 3.54
CA HIS A 21 -2.76 -8.53 2.15
C HIS A 21 -2.92 -10.04 1.98
N ALA A 22 -4.15 -10.50 1.94
CA ALA A 22 -4.53 -11.90 1.78
C ALA A 22 -5.51 -12.04 0.61
N PRO A 23 -5.03 -11.94 -0.65
CA PRO A 23 -5.88 -12.00 -1.83
C PRO A 23 -6.38 -13.42 -2.09
N HIS A 24 -7.67 -13.56 -2.34
CA HIS A 24 -8.32 -14.76 -2.81
C HIS A 24 -9.16 -14.42 -4.03
N THR A 25 -9.30 -15.34 -4.97
CA THR A 25 -10.09 -15.13 -6.18
C THR A 25 -11.57 -14.94 -5.86
N LEU A 26 -12.34 -14.36 -6.77
CA LEU A 26 -13.81 -14.26 -6.62
C LEU A 26 -14.46 -15.64 -6.48
N GLU A 27 -13.97 -16.63 -7.23
CA GLU A 27 -14.48 -18.01 -7.13
C GLU A 27 -14.29 -18.59 -5.72
N GLU A 28 -13.12 -18.36 -5.09
CA GLU A 28 -12.88 -18.76 -3.70
C GLU A 28 -13.78 -18.01 -2.72
N LYS A 29 -14.01 -16.70 -2.97
CA LYS A 29 -14.90 -15.88 -2.14
C LYS A 29 -16.37 -16.28 -2.24
N ASP A 30 -16.80 -16.75 -3.38
CA ASP A 30 -18.19 -17.21 -3.63
C ASP A 30 -18.41 -18.68 -3.21
N SER A 31 -17.40 -19.34 -2.67
CA SER A 31 -17.49 -20.73 -2.23
C SER A 31 -18.36 -20.90 -0.97
N GLN A 32 -18.77 -22.13 -0.67
CA GLN A 32 -19.55 -22.45 0.54
C GLN A 32 -18.82 -22.12 1.85
N LYS A 33 -17.49 -22.03 1.82
CA LYS A 33 -16.63 -21.64 2.95
C LYS A 33 -15.62 -20.61 2.45
N PRO A 34 -16.03 -19.35 2.24
CA PRO A 34 -15.15 -18.33 1.74
C PRO A 34 -13.98 -18.10 2.71
N PRO A 35 -12.73 -18.10 2.22
CA PRO A 35 -11.58 -17.81 3.06
C PRO A 35 -11.63 -16.35 3.53
N PRO A 36 -11.17 -16.02 4.76
CA PRO A 36 -11.00 -14.64 5.21
C PRO A 36 -9.90 -13.95 4.44
N GLY A 37 -9.87 -12.61 4.51
CA GLY A 37 -8.84 -11.78 3.89
C GLY A 37 -9.27 -11.11 2.59
N PHE A 38 -8.56 -10.06 2.21
CA PHE A 38 -8.80 -9.27 1.00
C PHE A 38 -7.49 -8.66 0.46
N PRO A 39 -7.45 -8.24 -0.81
CA PRO A 39 -6.30 -7.51 -1.35
C PRO A 39 -6.24 -6.09 -0.78
N GLY A 40 -5.08 -5.66 -0.30
CA GLY A 40 -4.88 -4.33 0.27
C GLY A 40 -3.56 -3.68 -0.13
N LEU A 41 -2.61 -4.44 -0.71
CA LEU A 41 -1.25 -3.96 -0.93
C LEU A 41 -1.19 -2.77 -1.90
N GLU A 42 -1.90 -2.82 -3.02
CA GLU A 42 -1.87 -1.78 -4.06
C GLU A 42 -2.73 -0.56 -3.71
N THR A 43 -3.68 -0.71 -2.79
CA THR A 43 -4.61 0.36 -2.41
C THR A 43 -4.21 1.09 -1.13
N ALA A 44 -3.34 0.53 -0.29
CA ALA A 44 -2.97 1.10 1.01
C ALA A 44 -2.42 2.54 0.88
N LEU A 45 -1.38 2.74 0.06
CA LEU A 45 -0.76 4.06 -0.07
C LEU A 45 -1.68 5.11 -0.69
N PRO A 46 -2.40 4.85 -1.80
CA PRO A 46 -3.38 5.81 -2.34
C PRO A 46 -4.49 6.19 -1.34
N LEU A 47 -5.01 5.25 -0.58
CA LEU A 47 -6.02 5.52 0.45
C LEU A 47 -5.47 6.41 1.57
N LEU A 48 -4.23 6.15 2.02
CA LEU A 48 -3.57 6.97 3.04
C LEU A 48 -3.26 8.38 2.51
N LEU A 49 -2.77 8.52 1.28
CA LEU A 49 -2.54 9.82 0.65
C LEU A 49 -3.85 10.61 0.48
N THR A 50 -4.94 9.92 0.14
CA THR A 50 -6.28 10.54 0.09
C THR A 50 -6.67 11.08 1.46
N ALA A 51 -6.54 10.28 2.52
CA ALA A 51 -6.85 10.70 3.88
C ALA A 51 -5.94 11.85 4.36
N ALA A 52 -4.65 11.86 3.97
CA ALA A 52 -3.75 12.98 4.23
C ALA A 52 -4.21 14.25 3.50
N SER A 53 -4.65 14.13 2.24
CA SER A 53 -5.18 15.28 1.47
C SER A 53 -6.48 15.84 2.06
N GLU A 54 -7.22 15.04 2.82
CA GLU A 54 -8.42 15.43 3.59
C GLU A 54 -8.08 16.03 4.97
N GLY A 55 -6.80 16.09 5.32
CA GLY A 55 -6.31 16.65 6.59
C GLY A 55 -6.49 15.74 7.81
N ARG A 56 -6.67 14.44 7.63
CA ARG A 56 -6.80 13.47 8.73
C ARG A 56 -5.48 13.21 9.44
N PHE A 57 -4.36 13.29 8.72
CA PHE A 57 -2.98 13.20 9.18
C PHE A 57 -2.05 13.74 8.07
N THR A 58 -0.74 13.63 8.23
CA THR A 58 0.25 14.20 7.31
C THR A 58 0.96 13.14 6.47
N VAL A 59 1.65 13.55 5.41
CA VAL A 59 2.55 12.65 4.65
C VAL A 59 3.69 12.15 5.55
N ASP A 60 4.18 12.97 6.48
CA ASP A 60 5.21 12.55 7.45
C ASP A 60 4.70 11.42 8.36
N ASP A 61 3.42 11.43 8.76
CA ASP A 61 2.81 10.33 9.50
C ASP A 61 2.75 9.05 8.65
N ILE A 62 2.50 9.15 7.35
CA ILE A 62 2.58 8.00 6.44
C ILE A 62 3.99 7.43 6.43
N ILE A 63 5.01 8.27 6.26
CA ILE A 63 6.41 7.86 6.26
C ILE A 63 6.77 7.20 7.60
N GLU A 64 6.38 7.82 8.71
CA GLU A 64 6.64 7.25 10.03
C GLU A 64 6.01 5.86 10.19
N LYS A 65 4.71 5.71 9.86
CA LYS A 65 3.94 4.49 10.12
C LYS A 65 4.11 3.39 9.07
N MET A 66 4.54 3.72 7.85
CA MET A 66 4.78 2.72 6.79
C MET A 66 6.26 2.38 6.58
N TYR A 67 7.17 3.20 7.07
CA TYR A 67 8.60 3.01 6.86
C TYR A 67 9.42 3.06 8.15
N THR A 68 9.44 4.21 8.86
CA THR A 68 10.35 4.44 9.99
C THR A 68 10.04 3.51 11.15
N ALA A 69 8.79 3.46 11.61
CA ALA A 69 8.37 2.63 12.73
C ALA A 69 8.46 1.13 12.40
N PRO A 70 7.95 0.61 11.27
CA PRO A 70 8.15 -0.79 10.91
C PRO A 70 9.61 -1.20 10.81
N LYS A 71 10.45 -0.34 10.22
CA LYS A 71 11.89 -0.58 10.13
C LYS A 71 12.53 -0.75 11.51
N LYS A 72 12.17 0.10 12.46
CA LYS A 72 12.64 0.04 13.85
C LYS A 72 12.12 -1.19 14.60
N ILE A 73 10.80 -1.44 14.50
CA ILE A 73 10.13 -2.56 15.20
C ILE A 73 10.68 -3.91 14.73
N PHE A 74 10.86 -4.08 13.43
CA PHE A 74 11.28 -5.34 12.82
C PHE A 74 12.79 -5.42 12.58
N HIS A 75 13.57 -4.43 13.04
CA HIS A 75 15.03 -4.36 12.86
C HIS A 75 15.48 -4.53 11.40
N ILE A 76 14.76 -3.85 10.49
CA ILE A 76 15.07 -3.90 9.06
C ILE A 76 16.29 -3.01 8.79
N PRO A 77 17.36 -3.53 8.14
CA PRO A 77 18.55 -2.75 7.83
C PRO A 77 18.25 -1.64 6.81
N ASP A 78 19.11 -0.62 6.78
CA ASP A 78 19.03 0.43 5.77
C ASP A 78 19.23 -0.15 4.37
N GLN A 79 18.39 0.30 3.45
CA GLN A 79 18.51 -0.03 2.04
C GLN A 79 18.93 1.22 1.27
N ALA A 80 20.22 1.30 0.94
CA ALA A 80 20.74 2.39 0.16
C ALA A 80 20.06 2.48 -1.23
N GLU A 81 19.96 3.69 -1.76
CA GLU A 81 19.42 3.97 -3.10
C GLU A 81 18.05 3.32 -3.35
N THR A 82 17.17 3.35 -2.31
CA THR A 82 15.82 2.77 -2.38
C THR A 82 14.80 3.80 -1.94
N TRP A 83 13.85 4.15 -2.83
CA TRP A 83 12.78 5.13 -2.55
C TRP A 83 11.57 4.95 -3.46
N VAL A 84 10.50 5.62 -3.10
CA VAL A 84 9.24 5.72 -3.87
C VAL A 84 8.98 7.18 -4.21
N GLU A 85 8.65 7.47 -5.46
CA GLU A 85 8.18 8.78 -5.92
C GLU A 85 6.67 8.75 -6.10
N VAL A 86 6.00 9.79 -5.63
CA VAL A 86 4.54 9.91 -5.62
C VAL A 86 4.12 11.24 -6.22
N ASP A 87 3.15 11.24 -7.12
CA ASP A 87 2.39 12.44 -7.48
C ASP A 87 1.20 12.59 -6.53
N GLU A 88 1.30 13.50 -5.58
CA GLU A 88 0.26 13.76 -4.57
C GLU A 88 -1.00 14.42 -5.16
N ASN A 89 -0.93 14.95 -6.39
CA ASN A 89 -2.03 15.62 -7.05
C ASN A 89 -2.82 14.73 -8.02
N ALA A 90 -2.26 13.58 -8.39
CA ALA A 90 -2.94 12.63 -9.25
C ALA A 90 -4.26 12.19 -8.62
N GLN A 91 -5.34 12.20 -9.39
CA GLN A 91 -6.67 11.74 -8.97
C GLN A 91 -7.13 10.65 -9.93
N TYR A 92 -7.64 9.56 -9.40
CA TYR A 92 -8.14 8.44 -10.19
C TYR A 92 -9.12 7.60 -9.39
N GLU A 93 -9.83 6.76 -10.11
CA GLU A 93 -10.72 5.77 -9.52
C GLU A 93 -10.00 4.43 -9.39
N ILE A 94 -10.15 3.76 -8.25
CA ILE A 94 -9.62 2.41 -8.06
C ILE A 94 -10.42 1.44 -8.92
N ARG A 95 -9.72 0.70 -9.78
CA ARG A 95 -10.26 -0.34 -10.65
C ARG A 95 -9.47 -1.63 -10.50
N ALA A 96 -10.14 -2.72 -10.13
CA ALA A 96 -9.49 -4.01 -9.97
C ALA A 96 -8.83 -4.52 -11.26
N GLU A 97 -9.38 -4.18 -12.41
CA GLU A 97 -8.83 -4.55 -13.71
C GLU A 97 -7.49 -3.88 -14.04
N GLU A 98 -7.16 -2.77 -13.37
CA GLU A 98 -5.88 -2.06 -13.51
C GLU A 98 -4.82 -2.54 -12.50
N MET A 99 -5.17 -3.46 -11.60
CA MET A 99 -4.29 -3.93 -10.54
C MET A 99 -3.47 -5.14 -10.98
N TYR A 100 -2.28 -5.27 -10.41
CA TYR A 100 -1.40 -6.43 -10.63
C TYR A 100 -1.85 -7.68 -9.84
N SER A 101 -2.65 -7.50 -8.80
CA SER A 101 -3.19 -8.60 -8.01
C SER A 101 -4.09 -9.49 -8.88
N ARG A 102 -3.78 -10.79 -8.92
CA ARG A 102 -4.51 -11.77 -9.73
C ARG A 102 -5.89 -12.14 -9.19
N CYS A 103 -6.27 -11.65 -8.02
CA CYS A 103 -7.56 -11.97 -7.43
C CYS A 103 -8.76 -11.37 -8.19
N GLY A 104 -8.52 -10.31 -9.01
CA GLY A 104 -9.51 -9.73 -9.91
C GLY A 104 -10.59 -8.89 -9.23
N TRP A 105 -10.39 -8.50 -7.96
CA TRP A 105 -11.31 -7.66 -7.21
C TRP A 105 -10.58 -6.85 -6.14
N THR A 106 -11.25 -5.82 -5.65
CA THR A 106 -10.80 -5.03 -4.49
C THR A 106 -12.02 -4.56 -3.69
N PRO A 107 -11.93 -4.45 -2.34
CA PRO A 107 -13.03 -3.89 -1.54
C PRO A 107 -13.22 -2.38 -1.79
N PHE A 108 -12.31 -1.73 -2.52
CA PHE A 108 -12.29 -0.31 -2.81
C PHE A 108 -12.66 0.00 -4.27
N GLU A 109 -13.25 -0.95 -5.00
CA GLU A 109 -13.69 -0.75 -6.39
C GLU A 109 -14.55 0.50 -6.52
N GLY A 110 -14.24 1.38 -7.46
CA GLY A 110 -14.97 2.63 -7.69
C GLY A 110 -14.62 3.79 -6.75
N TRP A 111 -13.74 3.59 -5.76
CA TRP A 111 -13.34 4.68 -4.87
C TRP A 111 -12.45 5.68 -5.59
N GLN A 112 -12.79 6.97 -5.41
CA GLN A 112 -11.95 8.06 -5.87
C GLN A 112 -10.82 8.29 -4.87
N VAL A 113 -9.58 8.27 -5.38
CA VAL A 113 -8.37 8.44 -4.57
C VAL A 113 -7.48 9.53 -5.12
N LYS A 114 -6.63 10.05 -4.25
CA LYS A 114 -5.64 11.06 -4.54
C LYS A 114 -4.24 10.56 -4.16
N GLY A 115 -3.29 10.80 -5.06
CA GLY A 115 -1.91 10.33 -4.89
C GLY A 115 -1.63 9.02 -5.63
N ARG A 116 -0.63 9.05 -6.52
CA ARG A 116 -0.24 7.90 -7.35
C ARG A 116 1.26 7.69 -7.26
N VAL A 117 1.69 6.45 -7.08
CA VAL A 117 3.10 6.07 -7.24
C VAL A 117 3.49 6.23 -8.71
N THR A 118 4.51 7.04 -8.98
CA THR A 118 5.03 7.28 -10.32
C THR A 118 6.30 6.48 -10.59
N ARG A 119 7.11 6.22 -9.54
CA ARG A 119 8.37 5.51 -9.67
C ARG A 119 8.75 4.81 -8.38
N VAL A 120 9.32 3.62 -8.50
CA VAL A 120 9.97 2.91 -7.39
C VAL A 120 11.40 2.57 -7.80
N VAL A 121 12.35 3.04 -7.01
CA VAL A 121 13.76 2.71 -7.14
C VAL A 121 14.14 1.73 -6.04
N LEU A 122 14.76 0.63 -6.42
CA LEU A 122 15.25 -0.38 -5.49
C LEU A 122 16.73 -0.64 -5.76
N ARG A 123 17.59 -0.25 -4.82
CA ARG A 123 19.04 -0.37 -4.92
C ARG A 123 19.58 0.26 -6.21
N GLY A 124 19.20 1.52 -6.47
CA GLY A 124 19.64 2.32 -7.61
C GLY A 124 19.03 1.95 -8.97
N LYS A 125 18.13 0.96 -9.02
CA LYS A 125 17.47 0.53 -10.27
C LYS A 125 15.98 0.82 -10.23
N ASP A 126 15.44 1.37 -11.32
CA ASP A 126 14.00 1.50 -11.51
C ASP A 126 13.36 0.10 -11.57
N VAL A 127 12.46 -0.19 -10.66
CA VAL A 127 11.71 -1.46 -10.62
C VAL A 127 10.25 -1.29 -10.99
N TYR A 128 9.76 -0.04 -10.92
CA TYR A 128 8.44 0.37 -11.38
C TYR A 128 8.52 1.82 -11.86
N LYS A 129 7.87 2.15 -12.95
CA LYS A 129 7.76 3.50 -13.46
C LYS A 129 6.52 3.66 -14.35
N ASP A 130 5.76 4.72 -14.10
CA ASP A 130 4.62 5.16 -14.91
C ASP A 130 3.63 4.03 -15.29
N GLY A 131 3.31 3.14 -14.34
CA GLY A 131 2.38 2.03 -14.54
C GLY A 131 3.03 0.73 -15.04
N GLU A 132 4.35 0.68 -15.20
CA GLU A 132 5.05 -0.51 -15.69
C GLU A 132 5.99 -1.11 -14.64
N VAL A 133 5.90 -2.42 -14.45
CA VAL A 133 6.86 -3.17 -13.63
C VAL A 133 8.09 -3.50 -14.47
N LEU A 134 9.23 -2.92 -14.11
CA LEU A 134 10.52 -3.05 -14.81
C LEU A 134 11.44 -4.09 -14.18
N ALA A 135 11.09 -4.60 -13.00
CA ALA A 135 11.90 -5.58 -12.29
C ALA A 135 11.92 -6.93 -13.01
N GLU A 136 13.10 -7.48 -13.19
CA GLU A 136 13.25 -8.86 -13.66
C GLU A 136 12.85 -9.86 -12.58
N LYS A 137 12.38 -11.04 -12.97
CA LYS A 137 12.09 -12.13 -12.02
C LYS A 137 13.33 -12.49 -11.21
N GLY A 138 13.17 -12.56 -9.88
CA GLY A 138 14.27 -12.88 -8.98
C GLY A 138 15.14 -11.70 -8.57
N TYR A 139 14.78 -10.45 -8.91
CA TYR A 139 15.54 -9.26 -8.50
C TYR A 139 15.51 -9.01 -6.98
N GLY A 140 14.53 -9.55 -6.27
CA GLY A 140 14.45 -9.51 -4.81
C GLY A 140 15.66 -10.14 -4.14
N LYS A 141 16.02 -9.63 -2.94
CA LYS A 141 17.08 -10.20 -2.09
C LYS A 141 16.57 -10.30 -0.66
N ASP A 142 17.06 -11.30 0.05
CA ASP A 142 16.91 -11.32 1.50
C ASP A 142 17.80 -10.20 2.08
N ILE A 143 17.19 -9.28 2.81
CA ILE A 143 17.88 -8.14 3.42
C ILE A 143 18.49 -8.45 4.77
N ARG A 144 18.25 -9.64 5.31
CA ARG A 144 18.78 -10.13 6.59
C ARG A 144 19.85 -11.22 6.40
N ALA A 145 20.15 -11.59 5.15
CA ALA A 145 21.17 -12.61 4.82
C ALA A 145 22.59 -12.05 4.85
#